data_6416d0724ba9aee7173fe4c4317a21a8
#
_entry.id   6416d0724ba9aee7173fe4c4317a21a8
#
_cell.length_a   1.000
_cell.length_b   1.000
_cell.length_c   1.000
_cell.angle_alpha   90.00
_cell.angle_beta   90.00
_cell.angle_gamma   90.00
#
_symmetry.space_group_name_H-M   'P 1'
#
loop_
_entity.id
_entity.type
_entity.pdbx_description
1 polymer ?
#
loop_
_entity_poly.entity_id
_entity_poly.type
_entity_poly.pdbx_seq_one_letter_code
_entity_poly.pdbx_strand_id
1 'polypeptide(L)'
;MKALPTLALVSTLLCSSPVFAQAKAPEVKLSAPAQETIETRCALCHGKAGESASAVYPRLAAQDRDYLVKQLMDFRDGRRKSDTMTEMAKGLSDEVINELARWFSSRPAAARRAGDADLMGVGRYTFFKGNPYSGVAACASCHGEKGHGTHLLPRLAGQHPAYIETQLKEFVKRERNNDNAVMHSIASKLTELEVHAVAAYLGAQQ
;
A
#
# COMPACT_ATOMS: atom_id res chain seq x y z
N MET A 1 -2.63 77.07 -14.74
CA MET A 1 -1.79 75.93 -14.29
C MET A 1 -2.64 74.72 -14.42
N LYS A 2 -2.37 73.90 -15.43
CA LYS A 2 -3.15 72.64 -15.72
C LYS A 2 -2.31 71.45 -15.22
N ALA A 3 -2.81 70.68 -14.27
CA ALA A 3 -2.17 69.49 -13.77
C ALA A 3 -2.43 68.29 -14.73
N LEU A 4 -1.35 67.60 -15.13
CA LEU A 4 -1.44 66.33 -15.89
C LEU A 4 -1.69 65.16 -14.94
N PRO A 5 -2.51 64.19 -15.32
CA PRO A 5 -2.65 62.96 -14.52
C PRO A 5 -1.54 61.97 -14.84
N THR A 6 -0.90 61.47 -13.79
CA THR A 6 0.13 60.41 -13.86
C THR A 6 -0.55 59.06 -14.04
N LEU A 7 -0.30 58.43 -15.19
CA LEU A 7 -0.74 57.05 -15.47
C LEU A 7 0.15 56.04 -14.73
N ALA A 8 -0.39 55.34 -13.76
CA ALA A 8 0.33 54.23 -13.10
C ALA A 8 0.18 52.94 -13.96
N LEU A 9 1.31 52.46 -14.47
CA LEU A 9 1.38 51.14 -15.12
C LEU A 9 1.32 50.05 -14.03
N VAL A 10 0.22 49.31 -14.01
CA VAL A 10 0.11 48.08 -13.20
C VAL A 10 0.69 46.91 -14.00
N SER A 11 1.93 46.50 -13.66
CA SER A 11 2.55 45.29 -14.19
C SER A 11 1.95 44.06 -13.48
N THR A 12 1.10 43.32 -14.21
CA THR A 12 0.61 42.00 -13.75
C THR A 12 1.70 40.97 -13.98
N LEU A 13 2.39 40.54 -12.91
CA LEU A 13 3.23 39.34 -12.96
C LEU A 13 2.33 38.09 -13.09
N LEU A 14 2.36 37.49 -14.25
CA LEU A 14 1.80 36.13 -14.46
C LEU A 14 2.70 35.11 -13.79
N CYS A 15 2.28 34.67 -12.60
CA CYS A 15 2.92 33.58 -11.87
C CYS A 15 2.54 32.26 -12.56
N SER A 16 3.37 31.80 -13.51
CA SER A 16 3.23 30.48 -14.13
C SER A 16 3.66 29.41 -13.13
N SER A 17 2.69 28.75 -12.49
CA SER A 17 2.95 27.58 -11.67
C SER A 17 3.52 26.45 -12.56
N PRO A 18 4.63 25.79 -12.15
CA PRO A 18 5.13 24.65 -12.90
C PRO A 18 4.12 23.49 -12.83
N VAL A 19 3.58 23.12 -13.96
CA VAL A 19 2.82 21.86 -14.10
C VAL A 19 3.83 20.73 -14.01
N PHE A 20 3.92 20.09 -12.84
CA PHE A 20 4.67 18.85 -12.72
C PHE A 20 3.98 17.79 -13.58
N ALA A 21 4.58 17.47 -14.71
CA ALA A 21 4.17 16.35 -15.54
C ALA A 21 4.28 15.06 -14.71
N GLN A 22 3.14 14.44 -14.43
CA GLN A 22 3.13 13.12 -13.80
C GLN A 22 3.82 12.15 -14.78
N ALA A 23 4.90 11.54 -14.34
CA ALA A 23 5.59 10.53 -15.12
C ALA A 23 4.59 9.41 -15.47
N LYS A 24 4.41 9.16 -16.76
CA LYS A 24 3.55 8.09 -17.25
C LYS A 24 4.08 6.77 -16.71
N ALA A 25 3.22 5.98 -16.04
CA ALA A 25 3.61 4.66 -15.58
C ALA A 25 4.15 3.82 -16.75
N PRO A 26 5.19 2.99 -16.53
CA PRO A 26 5.76 2.18 -17.59
C PRO A 26 4.69 1.30 -18.24
N GLU A 27 4.76 1.18 -19.57
CA GLU A 27 3.85 0.35 -20.31
C GLU A 27 4.21 -1.13 -20.08
N VAL A 28 3.34 -1.83 -19.37
CA VAL A 28 3.45 -3.27 -19.16
C VAL A 28 2.56 -3.98 -20.17
N LYS A 29 3.17 -4.71 -21.10
CA LYS A 29 2.42 -5.57 -22.02
C LYS A 29 1.85 -6.76 -21.24
N LEU A 30 0.55 -7.00 -21.43
CA LEU A 30 -0.18 -8.10 -20.83
C LEU A 30 -0.64 -9.04 -21.93
N SER A 31 -0.66 -10.34 -21.63
CA SER A 31 -1.38 -11.32 -22.44
C SER A 31 -2.90 -11.11 -22.34
N ALA A 32 -3.66 -11.61 -23.30
CA ALA A 32 -5.12 -11.52 -23.25
C ALA A 32 -5.71 -12.14 -21.97
N PRO A 33 -5.26 -13.33 -21.49
CA PRO A 33 -5.73 -13.90 -20.23
C PRO A 33 -5.43 -13.01 -19.01
N ALA A 34 -4.26 -12.37 -18.95
CA ALA A 34 -3.92 -11.48 -17.82
C ALA A 34 -4.78 -10.21 -17.85
N GLN A 35 -5.00 -9.63 -19.03
CA GLN A 35 -5.86 -8.45 -19.17
C GLN A 35 -7.31 -8.77 -18.77
N GLU A 36 -7.88 -9.86 -19.27
CA GLU A 36 -9.21 -10.33 -18.90
C GLU A 36 -9.33 -10.55 -17.39
N THR A 37 -8.31 -11.16 -16.76
CA THR A 37 -8.29 -11.39 -15.32
C THR A 37 -8.32 -10.08 -14.55
N ILE A 38 -7.55 -9.06 -14.97
CA ILE A 38 -7.60 -7.74 -14.33
C ILE A 38 -9.00 -7.15 -14.42
N GLU A 39 -9.60 -7.17 -15.60
CA GLU A 39 -10.88 -6.51 -15.86
C GLU A 39 -12.06 -7.20 -15.18
N THR A 40 -12.07 -8.54 -15.16
CA THR A 40 -13.24 -9.32 -14.69
C THR A 40 -13.14 -9.76 -13.23
N ARG A 41 -11.92 -9.88 -12.66
CA ARG A 41 -11.73 -10.38 -11.30
C ARG A 41 -11.09 -9.36 -10.38
N CYS A 42 -9.98 -8.72 -10.78
CA CYS A 42 -9.18 -7.90 -9.88
C CYS A 42 -9.76 -6.49 -9.71
N ALA A 43 -10.11 -5.83 -10.81
CA ALA A 43 -10.47 -4.42 -10.84
C ALA A 43 -11.74 -4.07 -10.05
N LEU A 44 -12.66 -5.02 -9.90
CA LEU A 44 -13.91 -4.83 -9.16
C LEU A 44 -13.67 -4.42 -7.70
N CYS A 45 -12.61 -4.96 -7.08
CA CYS A 45 -12.29 -4.70 -5.68
C CYS A 45 -11.04 -3.84 -5.51
N HIS A 46 -10.01 -4.11 -6.31
CA HIS A 46 -8.70 -3.47 -6.16
C HIS A 46 -8.49 -2.24 -7.05
N GLY A 47 -9.42 -1.97 -7.99
CA GLY A 47 -9.24 -0.95 -9.03
C GLY A 47 -8.34 -1.43 -10.18
N LYS A 48 -8.47 -0.81 -11.37
CA LYS A 48 -7.70 -1.21 -12.56
C LYS A 48 -6.19 -1.03 -12.41
N ALA A 49 -5.77 -0.02 -11.66
CA ALA A 49 -4.38 0.24 -11.35
C ALA A 49 -3.98 -0.28 -9.95
N GLY A 50 -4.86 -0.96 -9.23
CA GLY A 50 -4.59 -1.43 -7.89
C GLY A 50 -4.67 -0.36 -6.81
N GLU A 51 -5.35 0.75 -7.10
CA GLU A 51 -5.50 1.90 -6.22
C GLU A 51 -6.43 1.65 -5.04
N SER A 52 -7.37 0.74 -5.18
CA SER A 52 -8.44 0.39 -4.23
C SER A 52 -9.11 1.57 -3.54
N ALA A 53 -10.34 1.87 -3.90
CA ALA A 53 -11.13 2.93 -3.27
C ALA A 53 -11.69 2.52 -1.89
N SER A 54 -11.84 1.23 -1.65
CA SER A 54 -12.41 0.67 -0.41
C SER A 54 -11.32 0.22 0.56
N ALA A 55 -11.46 0.59 1.83
CA ALA A 55 -10.53 0.19 2.88
C ALA A 55 -10.56 -1.32 3.21
N VAL A 56 -11.57 -2.05 2.74
CA VAL A 56 -11.69 -3.50 2.92
C VAL A 56 -10.71 -4.25 2.03
N TYR A 57 -10.46 -3.75 0.82
CA TYR A 57 -9.57 -4.38 -0.15
C TYR A 57 -8.21 -3.69 -0.16
N PRO A 58 -7.09 -4.43 -0.14
CA PRO A 58 -5.77 -3.81 -0.13
C PRO A 58 -5.46 -3.11 -1.44
N ARG A 59 -4.66 -2.05 -1.34
CA ARG A 59 -3.98 -1.46 -2.48
C ARG A 59 -2.90 -2.40 -2.99
N LEU A 60 -2.90 -2.63 -4.30
CA LEU A 60 -1.90 -3.45 -5.00
C LEU A 60 -0.87 -2.60 -5.74
N ALA A 61 -1.21 -1.33 -6.02
CA ALA A 61 -0.33 -0.38 -6.69
C ALA A 61 0.97 -0.19 -5.90
N ALA A 62 2.09 -0.22 -6.63
CA ALA A 62 3.45 -0.14 -6.09
C ALA A 62 3.82 -1.20 -5.04
N GLN A 63 3.01 -2.24 -4.88
CA GLN A 63 3.40 -3.38 -4.04
C GLN A 63 4.53 -4.16 -4.72
N ASP A 64 5.41 -4.76 -3.91
CA ASP A 64 6.50 -5.55 -4.44
C ASP A 64 6.01 -6.70 -5.32
N ARG A 65 6.68 -6.90 -6.46
CA ARG A 65 6.31 -7.90 -7.46
C ARG A 65 6.35 -9.32 -6.90
N ASP A 66 7.45 -9.69 -6.26
CA ASP A 66 7.67 -11.07 -5.82
C ASP A 66 6.75 -11.39 -4.63
N TYR A 67 6.47 -10.37 -3.80
CA TYR A 67 5.45 -10.48 -2.77
C TYR A 67 4.05 -10.71 -3.38
N LEU A 68 3.66 -10.00 -4.43
CA LEU A 68 2.37 -10.21 -5.12
C LEU A 68 2.30 -11.63 -5.72
N VAL A 69 3.36 -12.09 -6.39
CA VAL A 69 3.44 -13.46 -6.91
C VAL A 69 3.23 -14.45 -5.78
N LYS A 70 3.99 -14.31 -4.69
CA LYS A 70 3.85 -15.21 -3.53
C LYS A 70 2.41 -15.22 -2.99
N GLN A 71 1.79 -14.05 -2.81
CA GLN A 71 0.45 -14.00 -2.24
C GLN A 71 -0.60 -14.64 -3.16
N LEU A 72 -0.54 -14.41 -4.48
CA LEU A 72 -1.47 -15.02 -5.43
C LEU A 72 -1.30 -16.55 -5.48
N MET A 73 -0.07 -17.05 -5.48
CA MET A 73 0.21 -18.48 -5.38
C MET A 73 -0.29 -19.06 -4.06
N ASP A 74 -0.05 -18.35 -2.94
CA ASP A 74 -0.50 -18.82 -1.62
C ASP A 74 -2.03 -18.90 -1.51
N PHE A 75 -2.77 -17.98 -2.13
CA PHE A 75 -4.23 -18.07 -2.23
C PHE A 75 -4.69 -19.20 -3.13
N ARG A 76 -4.10 -19.33 -4.32
CA ARG A 76 -4.43 -20.40 -5.28
C ARG A 76 -4.22 -21.79 -4.69
N ASP A 77 -3.13 -21.96 -3.97
CA ASP A 77 -2.67 -23.24 -3.43
C ASP A 77 -3.16 -23.48 -1.98
N GLY A 78 -3.98 -22.59 -1.43
CA GLY A 78 -4.58 -22.73 -0.09
C GLY A 78 -3.65 -22.49 1.09
N ARG A 79 -2.41 -22.02 0.85
CA ARG A 79 -1.45 -21.66 1.92
C ARG A 79 -1.83 -20.37 2.65
N ARG A 80 -2.54 -19.45 1.98
CA ARG A 80 -3.18 -18.30 2.58
C ARG A 80 -4.69 -18.43 2.42
N LYS A 81 -5.42 -18.38 3.53
CA LYS A 81 -6.88 -18.54 3.52
C LYS A 81 -7.58 -17.21 3.25
N SER A 82 -8.54 -17.22 2.37
CA SER A 82 -9.48 -16.13 2.09
C SER A 82 -10.53 -16.68 1.13
N ASP A 83 -11.78 -16.72 1.54
CA ASP A 83 -12.85 -17.23 0.68
C ASP A 83 -12.89 -16.49 -0.67
N THR A 84 -12.83 -15.16 -0.63
CA THR A 84 -12.81 -14.33 -1.84
C THR A 84 -11.55 -14.55 -2.68
N MET A 85 -10.36 -14.40 -2.08
CA MET A 85 -9.12 -14.41 -2.87
C MET A 85 -8.74 -15.80 -3.35
N THR A 86 -9.12 -16.86 -2.65
CA THR A 86 -8.93 -18.24 -3.11
C THR A 86 -9.71 -18.47 -4.40
N GLU A 87 -10.96 -18.04 -4.48
CA GLU A 87 -11.75 -18.15 -5.74
C GLU A 87 -11.21 -17.23 -6.85
N MET A 88 -10.76 -16.01 -6.51
CA MET A 88 -10.17 -15.09 -7.49
C MET A 88 -8.85 -15.60 -8.07
N ALA A 89 -8.04 -16.29 -7.28
CA ALA A 89 -6.75 -16.85 -7.70
C ALA A 89 -6.86 -18.24 -8.34
N LYS A 90 -8.00 -18.91 -8.18
CA LYS A 90 -8.24 -20.26 -8.69
C LYS A 90 -8.02 -20.36 -10.20
N GLY A 91 -7.23 -21.35 -10.61
CA GLY A 91 -6.95 -21.62 -12.01
C GLY A 91 -6.02 -20.63 -12.71
N LEU A 92 -5.45 -19.66 -12.01
CA LEU A 92 -4.43 -18.79 -12.59
C LEU A 92 -3.14 -19.59 -12.84
N SER A 93 -2.59 -19.49 -14.05
CA SER A 93 -1.26 -20.04 -14.33
C SER A 93 -0.16 -19.17 -13.71
N ASP A 94 1.05 -19.71 -13.57
CA ASP A 94 2.20 -18.96 -13.03
C ASP A 94 2.56 -17.77 -13.94
N GLU A 95 2.39 -17.91 -15.27
CA GLU A 95 2.62 -16.83 -16.23
C GLU A 95 1.66 -15.67 -15.99
N VAL A 96 0.35 -15.96 -15.87
CA VAL A 96 -0.67 -14.95 -15.59
C VAL A 96 -0.40 -14.27 -14.23
N ILE A 97 -0.10 -15.04 -13.18
CA ILE A 97 0.26 -14.50 -11.86
C ILE A 97 1.45 -13.53 -11.96
N ASN A 98 2.50 -13.91 -12.70
CA ASN A 98 3.67 -13.05 -12.91
C ASN A 98 3.34 -11.78 -13.69
N GLU A 99 2.43 -11.82 -14.66
CA GLU A 99 1.98 -10.65 -15.41
C GLU A 99 1.14 -9.71 -14.54
N LEU A 100 0.20 -10.24 -13.75
CA LEU A 100 -0.59 -9.48 -12.78
C LEU A 100 0.31 -8.76 -11.76
N ALA A 101 1.30 -9.48 -11.23
CA ALA A 101 2.24 -8.92 -10.28
C ALA A 101 3.09 -7.78 -10.89
N ARG A 102 3.57 -7.95 -12.14
CA ARG A 102 4.27 -6.87 -12.88
C ARG A 102 3.36 -5.68 -13.13
N TRP A 103 2.10 -5.92 -13.48
CA TRP A 103 1.13 -4.86 -13.71
C TRP A 103 0.96 -3.99 -12.46
N PHE A 104 0.57 -4.59 -11.35
CA PHE A 104 0.27 -3.84 -10.14
C PHE A 104 1.52 -3.22 -9.49
N SER A 105 2.66 -3.90 -9.51
CA SER A 105 3.91 -3.35 -8.97
C SER A 105 4.40 -2.12 -9.74
N SER A 106 4.10 -2.02 -11.03
CA SER A 106 4.48 -0.88 -11.88
C SER A 106 3.55 0.33 -11.75
N ARG A 107 2.44 0.21 -11.04
CA ARG A 107 1.50 1.32 -10.88
C ARG A 107 1.98 2.29 -9.80
N PRO A 108 1.67 3.58 -9.93
CA PRO A 108 2.10 4.57 -8.94
C PRO A 108 1.47 4.28 -7.58
N ALA A 109 2.26 4.46 -6.52
CA ALA A 109 1.75 4.38 -5.15
C ALA A 109 0.65 5.42 -4.91
N ALA A 110 -0.25 5.13 -3.98
CA ALA A 110 -1.26 6.10 -3.55
C ALA A 110 -0.59 7.37 -3.02
N ALA A 111 -1.20 8.52 -3.30
CA ALA A 111 -0.74 9.79 -2.76
C ALA A 111 -0.77 9.77 -1.22
N ARG A 112 0.20 10.44 -0.62
CA ARG A 112 0.27 10.63 0.83
C ARG A 112 -1.04 11.27 1.32
N ARG A 113 -1.58 10.77 2.43
CA ARG A 113 -2.76 11.32 3.09
C ARG A 113 -2.38 11.93 4.43
N ALA A 114 -3.17 12.89 4.89
CA ALA A 114 -3.07 13.36 6.26
C ALA A 114 -3.45 12.20 7.21
N GLY A 115 -2.61 11.97 8.21
CA GLY A 115 -2.91 11.04 9.29
C GLY A 115 -3.56 11.75 10.47
N ASP A 116 -4.12 10.98 11.38
CA ASP A 116 -4.57 11.46 12.68
C ASP A 116 -3.35 11.92 13.51
N ALA A 117 -3.31 13.19 13.89
CA ALA A 117 -2.14 13.79 14.56
C ALA A 117 -1.82 13.10 15.88
N ASP A 118 -2.82 12.69 16.65
CA ASP A 118 -2.66 12.06 17.95
C ASP A 118 -2.05 10.66 17.84
N LEU A 119 -2.40 9.94 16.78
CA LEU A 119 -1.91 8.59 16.51
C LEU A 119 -0.54 8.57 15.82
N MET A 120 -0.19 9.63 15.07
CA MET A 120 1.03 9.67 14.26
C MET A 120 2.31 9.54 15.12
N GLY A 121 2.33 10.11 16.30
CA GLY A 121 3.46 10.03 17.23
C GLY A 121 3.70 8.60 17.73
N VAL A 122 2.66 7.97 18.25
CA VAL A 122 2.68 6.56 18.73
C VAL A 122 3.00 5.62 17.58
N GLY A 123 2.31 5.75 16.44
CA GLY A 123 2.52 4.91 15.28
C GLY A 123 3.92 4.99 14.71
N ARG A 124 4.50 6.21 14.63
CA ARG A 124 5.88 6.42 14.22
C ARG A 124 6.86 5.75 15.20
N TYR A 125 6.63 5.93 16.51
CA TYR A 125 7.48 5.30 17.52
C TYR A 125 7.44 3.78 17.40
N THR A 126 6.24 3.17 17.37
CA THR A 126 6.06 1.73 17.19
C THR A 126 6.73 1.22 15.91
N PHE A 127 6.60 1.95 14.80
CA PHE A 127 7.21 1.57 13.53
C PHE A 127 8.73 1.53 13.59
N PHE A 128 9.38 2.57 14.15
CA PHE A 128 10.85 2.70 14.15
C PHE A 128 11.54 2.08 15.36
N LYS A 129 10.85 1.96 16.49
CA LYS A 129 11.46 1.51 17.76
C LYS A 129 10.84 0.21 18.30
N GLY A 130 9.64 -0.14 17.84
CA GLY A 130 8.88 -1.22 18.45
C GLY A 130 8.44 -0.86 19.86
N ASN A 131 8.33 -1.86 20.71
CA ASN A 131 8.09 -1.69 22.14
C ASN A 131 9.00 -2.64 22.93
N PRO A 132 10.08 -2.16 23.54
CA PRO A 132 11.04 -3.00 24.25
C PRO A 132 10.43 -3.65 25.52
N TYR A 133 9.39 -3.05 26.11
CA TYR A 133 8.74 -3.59 27.31
C TYR A 133 7.87 -4.82 27.01
N SER A 134 7.20 -4.84 25.86
CA SER A 134 6.41 -5.99 25.40
C SER A 134 7.19 -6.90 24.45
N GLY A 135 8.40 -6.51 24.04
CA GLY A 135 9.24 -7.25 23.13
C GLY A 135 8.75 -7.18 21.66
N VAL A 136 8.05 -6.12 21.29
CA VAL A 136 7.70 -5.81 19.89
C VAL A 136 8.94 -5.30 19.16
N ALA A 137 9.38 -6.00 18.13
CA ALA A 137 10.46 -5.55 17.27
C ALA A 137 10.04 -4.32 16.41
N ALA A 138 11.00 -3.46 16.07
CA ALA A 138 10.75 -2.34 15.16
C ALA A 138 10.32 -2.86 13.78
N CYS A 139 9.17 -2.40 13.28
CA CYS A 139 8.65 -2.81 11.96
C CYS A 139 9.60 -2.41 10.84
N ALA A 140 10.24 -1.25 10.98
CA ALA A 140 11.20 -0.71 10.02
C ALA A 140 12.42 -1.61 9.79
N SER A 141 12.82 -2.44 10.78
CA SER A 141 13.97 -3.35 10.65
C SER A 141 13.78 -4.40 9.54
N CYS A 142 12.54 -4.78 9.25
CA CYS A 142 12.20 -5.73 8.21
C CYS A 142 11.51 -5.07 7.00
N HIS A 143 10.56 -4.16 7.25
CA HIS A 143 9.79 -3.50 6.19
C HIS A 143 10.48 -2.26 5.60
N GLY A 144 11.70 -1.93 6.06
CA GLY A 144 12.48 -0.78 5.62
C GLY A 144 12.01 0.54 6.24
N GLU A 145 12.90 1.52 6.33
CA GLU A 145 12.65 2.81 6.99
C GLU A 145 11.47 3.59 6.40
N LYS A 146 11.21 3.41 5.10
CA LYS A 146 10.07 4.03 4.42
C LYS A 146 8.82 3.14 4.39
N GLY A 147 8.88 1.93 4.95
CA GLY A 147 7.80 0.97 4.87
C GLY A 147 7.52 0.47 3.44
N HIS A 148 8.53 0.52 2.57
CA HIS A 148 8.39 0.08 1.17
C HIS A 148 8.53 -1.44 1.00
N GLY A 149 8.94 -2.14 2.05
CA GLY A 149 9.17 -3.57 2.00
C GLY A 149 10.44 -3.96 1.26
N THR A 150 10.51 -5.23 0.88
CA THR A 150 11.56 -5.84 0.08
C THR A 150 10.92 -6.84 -0.87
N HIS A 151 11.71 -7.56 -1.68
CA HIS A 151 11.20 -8.59 -2.60
C HIS A 151 10.38 -9.71 -1.92
N LEU A 152 10.51 -9.92 -0.60
CA LEU A 152 9.75 -10.92 0.15
C LEU A 152 8.76 -10.30 1.16
N LEU A 153 8.99 -9.06 1.56
CA LEU A 153 8.23 -8.38 2.59
C LEU A 153 7.39 -7.26 1.98
N PRO A 154 6.11 -7.14 2.37
CA PRO A 154 5.21 -6.20 1.70
C PRO A 154 5.58 -4.75 1.95
N ARG A 155 5.29 -3.93 0.94
CA ARG A 155 5.12 -2.50 1.10
C ARG A 155 3.92 -2.24 2.01
N LEU A 156 4.14 -1.47 3.06
CA LEU A 156 3.12 -1.04 4.03
C LEU A 156 2.73 0.43 3.83
N ALA A 157 3.69 1.25 3.36
CA ALA A 157 3.47 2.67 3.12
C ALA A 157 2.34 2.91 2.12
N GLY A 158 1.39 3.76 2.50
CA GLY A 158 0.22 4.10 1.71
C GLY A 158 -0.86 3.03 1.66
N GLN A 159 -0.73 1.93 2.38
CA GLN A 159 -1.79 0.92 2.48
C GLN A 159 -2.96 1.45 3.33
N HIS A 160 -4.14 0.90 3.14
CA HIS A 160 -5.31 1.24 3.96
C HIS A 160 -5.08 0.86 5.43
N PRO A 161 -5.24 1.80 6.40
CA PRO A 161 -5.09 1.50 7.82
C PRO A 161 -5.96 0.31 8.27
N ALA A 162 -7.23 0.29 7.91
CA ALA A 162 -8.15 -0.80 8.27
C ALA A 162 -7.68 -2.16 7.74
N TYR A 163 -7.06 -2.21 6.54
CA TYR A 163 -6.48 -3.45 6.02
C TYR A 163 -5.26 -3.86 6.83
N ILE A 164 -4.37 -2.93 7.20
CA ILE A 164 -3.20 -3.24 8.05
C ILE A 164 -3.66 -3.80 9.40
N GLU A 165 -4.64 -3.15 10.05
CA GLU A 165 -5.20 -3.62 11.32
C GLU A 165 -5.78 -5.03 11.20
N THR A 166 -6.57 -5.28 10.15
CA THR A 166 -7.14 -6.61 9.88
C THR A 166 -6.04 -7.65 9.73
N GLN A 167 -4.99 -7.35 8.96
CA GLN A 167 -3.90 -8.30 8.75
C GLN A 167 -3.12 -8.58 10.05
N LEU A 168 -2.85 -7.57 10.88
CA LEU A 168 -2.21 -7.77 12.17
C LEU A 168 -3.08 -8.67 13.09
N LYS A 169 -4.40 -8.45 13.13
CA LYS A 169 -5.34 -9.28 13.89
C LYS A 169 -5.41 -10.72 13.36
N GLU A 170 -5.41 -10.92 12.05
CA GLU A 170 -5.37 -12.26 11.44
C GLU A 170 -4.07 -13.01 11.77
N PHE A 171 -2.93 -12.32 11.81
CA PHE A 171 -1.68 -12.92 12.27
C PHE A 171 -1.73 -13.32 13.76
N VAL A 172 -2.31 -12.48 14.62
CA VAL A 172 -2.50 -12.81 16.05
C VAL A 172 -3.31 -14.09 16.19
N LYS A 173 -4.41 -14.23 15.47
CA LYS A 173 -5.30 -15.39 15.51
C LYS A 173 -4.76 -16.60 14.73
N ARG A 174 -3.66 -16.43 13.98
CA ARG A 174 -3.12 -17.43 13.05
C ARG A 174 -4.09 -17.82 11.91
N GLU A 175 -5.07 -17.01 11.66
CA GLU A 175 -5.93 -17.10 10.46
C GLU A 175 -5.11 -16.80 9.20
N ARG A 176 -4.16 -15.86 9.31
CA ARG A 176 -3.09 -15.67 8.36
C ARG A 176 -1.78 -16.21 8.94
N ASN A 177 -1.14 -17.16 8.25
CA ASN A 177 0.02 -17.89 8.75
C ASN A 177 1.06 -18.25 7.66
N ASN A 178 0.97 -17.61 6.50
CA ASN A 178 1.82 -17.89 5.34
C ASN A 178 3.18 -17.16 5.38
N ASP A 179 3.68 -16.84 6.58
CA ASP A 179 4.88 -16.05 6.89
C ASP A 179 5.86 -16.75 7.83
N ASN A 180 5.73 -18.07 8.02
CA ASN A 180 6.51 -18.86 8.98
C ASN A 180 6.42 -18.34 10.42
N ALA A 181 5.26 -17.81 10.80
CA ALA A 181 4.92 -17.29 12.12
C ALA A 181 5.71 -16.04 12.59
N VAL A 182 6.48 -15.40 11.71
CA VAL A 182 7.26 -14.20 12.08
C VAL A 182 6.31 -13.08 12.49
N MET A 183 5.29 -12.76 11.68
CA MET A 183 4.34 -11.71 12.00
C MET A 183 3.45 -12.07 13.19
N HIS A 184 3.14 -13.35 13.40
CA HIS A 184 2.44 -13.77 14.61
C HIS A 184 3.26 -13.43 15.88
N SER A 185 4.56 -13.72 15.88
CA SER A 185 5.44 -13.47 17.04
C SER A 185 5.58 -11.99 17.39
N ILE A 186 5.34 -11.09 16.42
CA ILE A 186 5.37 -9.62 16.58
C ILE A 186 3.99 -9.10 16.92
N ALA A 187 2.99 -9.42 16.08
CA ALA A 187 1.64 -8.88 16.19
C ALA A 187 0.95 -9.28 17.51
N SER A 188 1.21 -10.50 18.03
CA SER A 188 0.63 -10.97 19.30
C SER A 188 1.08 -10.18 20.54
N LYS A 189 2.10 -9.35 20.42
CA LYS A 189 2.63 -8.52 21.51
C LYS A 189 2.19 -7.06 21.42
N LEU A 190 1.56 -6.66 20.32
CA LEU A 190 1.03 -5.31 20.13
C LEU A 190 -0.26 -5.11 20.93
N THR A 191 -0.37 -3.96 21.58
CA THR A 191 -1.65 -3.50 22.13
C THR A 191 -2.57 -3.00 21.01
N GLU A 192 -3.87 -2.91 21.29
CA GLU A 192 -4.84 -2.37 20.30
C GLU A 192 -4.49 -0.94 19.88
N LEU A 193 -4.02 -0.10 20.82
CA LEU A 193 -3.56 1.26 20.51
C LEU A 193 -2.37 1.25 19.54
N GLU A 194 -1.38 0.39 19.77
CA GLU A 194 -0.20 0.29 18.89
C GLU A 194 -0.58 -0.22 17.50
N VAL A 195 -1.49 -1.20 17.41
CA VAL A 195 -2.03 -1.69 16.13
C VAL A 195 -2.70 -0.55 15.36
N HIS A 196 -3.61 0.18 16.03
CA HIS A 196 -4.33 1.29 15.40
C HIS A 196 -3.39 2.44 15.00
N ALA A 197 -2.48 2.81 15.89
CA ALA A 197 -1.53 3.90 15.65
C ALA A 197 -0.53 3.59 14.52
N VAL A 198 0.07 2.38 14.50
CA VAL A 198 1.01 2.01 13.43
C VAL A 198 0.32 1.88 12.09
N ALA A 199 -0.93 1.39 12.05
CA ALA A 199 -1.72 1.33 10.83
C ALA A 199 -2.04 2.74 10.29
N ALA A 200 -2.46 3.67 11.15
CA ALA A 200 -2.69 5.07 10.80
C ALA A 200 -1.41 5.74 10.27
N TYR A 201 -0.28 5.54 10.96
CA TYR A 201 1.02 6.06 10.52
C TYR A 201 1.40 5.56 9.14
N LEU A 202 1.36 4.25 8.91
CA LEU A 202 1.73 3.63 7.63
C LEU A 202 0.80 4.05 6.48
N GLY A 203 -0.50 4.15 6.75
CA GLY A 203 -1.47 4.61 5.75
C GLY A 203 -1.26 6.06 5.31
N ALA A 204 -0.62 6.88 6.14
CA ALA A 204 -0.26 8.26 5.82
C ALA A 204 1.09 8.40 5.08
N GLN A 205 1.90 7.35 4.98
CA GLN A 205 3.18 7.36 4.26
C GLN A 205 2.99 7.18 2.74
N GLN A 206 4.07 7.46 1.97
CA GLN A 206 4.11 7.26 0.52
C GLN A 206 5.35 6.46 0.12
#